data_3550b21a2b406547db18de86163bbe4e
#
_entry.id   3550b21a2b406547db18de86163bbe4e
#
_cell.length_a   1.000
_cell.length_b   1.000
_cell.length_c   1.000
_cell.angle_alpha   90.00
_cell.angle_beta   90.00
_cell.angle_gamma   90.00
#
_symmetry.space_group_name_H-M   'P 1'
#
loop_
_entity.id
_entity.type
_entity.pdbx_description
1 polymer ?
#
loop_
_entity_poly.entity_id
_entity_poly.type
_entity_poly.pdbx_seq_one_letter_code
_entity_poly.pdbx_strand_id
1 'polypeptide(L)'
;SVGYESLDYSNLSSSLPLLLYFFSLLQFIEQVRLGSITREHIAPLVQRYSAELKEASKLYEPGANGFGADVTVVSLLDVNLEQKKVVPLVVAKTLYQFQKGRGQNERGSSAHLVVDEAHNILSYSSQRESENWRDYRLETFEEIVKEGRKFGMYLTVCSQRPADISPTILSQMHNYFIHRLVNDEDLR
;
A
#
# COMPACT_ATOMS: atom_id res chain seq x y z
N SER A 1 -25.27 -25.21 -11.43
CA SER A 1 -23.92 -25.75 -11.46
C SER A 1 -23.00 -24.70 -12.04
N VAL A 2 -22.23 -24.04 -11.19
CA VAL A 2 -21.13 -23.17 -11.62
C VAL A 2 -20.02 -24.13 -12.04
N GLY A 3 -19.68 -24.12 -13.33
CA GLY A 3 -18.60 -24.94 -13.85
C GLY A 3 -17.29 -24.59 -13.13
N TYR A 4 -16.77 -25.54 -12.40
CA TYR A 4 -15.39 -25.50 -11.94
C TYR A 4 -14.53 -25.79 -13.17
N GLU A 5 -14.04 -24.77 -13.85
CA GLU A 5 -12.87 -24.93 -14.68
C GLU A 5 -11.75 -25.43 -13.77
N SER A 6 -11.16 -26.55 -14.11
CA SER A 6 -10.05 -27.14 -13.36
C SER A 6 -8.91 -26.14 -13.32
N LEU A 7 -8.71 -25.51 -12.18
CA LEU A 7 -7.58 -24.64 -11.93
C LEU A 7 -6.33 -25.52 -11.97
N ASP A 8 -5.48 -25.28 -12.95
CA ASP A 8 -4.16 -25.90 -13.02
C ASP A 8 -3.27 -25.29 -11.95
N TYR A 9 -3.13 -26.00 -10.83
CA TYR A 9 -2.35 -25.57 -9.67
C TYR A 9 -0.84 -25.51 -9.94
N SER A 10 -0.34 -26.09 -11.04
CA SER A 10 1.08 -26.08 -11.37
C SER A 10 1.62 -24.67 -11.69
N ASN A 11 0.76 -23.74 -12.06
CA ASN A 11 1.09 -22.36 -12.41
C ASN A 11 0.74 -21.34 -11.33
N LEU A 12 0.26 -21.76 -10.16
CA LEU A 12 -0.16 -20.82 -9.11
C LEU A 12 0.98 -19.94 -8.57
N SER A 13 2.20 -20.49 -8.52
CA SER A 13 3.38 -19.74 -8.04
C SER A 13 3.90 -18.71 -9.05
N SER A 14 3.50 -18.79 -10.31
CA SER A 14 3.95 -17.89 -11.38
C SER A 14 2.93 -16.80 -11.73
N SER A 15 1.71 -16.85 -11.18
CA SER A 15 0.64 -15.89 -11.50
C SER A 15 0.14 -15.18 -10.25
N LEU A 16 0.63 -13.97 -10.02
CA LEU A 16 0.15 -13.10 -8.93
C LEU A 16 -1.38 -12.95 -8.90
N PRO A 17 -2.10 -12.77 -10.03
CA PRO A 17 -3.56 -12.67 -10.00
C PRO A 17 -4.26 -13.93 -9.53
N LEU A 18 -3.77 -15.11 -9.93
CA LEU A 18 -4.31 -16.38 -9.47
C LEU A 18 -4.10 -16.57 -7.97
N LEU A 19 -2.94 -16.20 -7.45
CA LEU A 19 -2.65 -16.24 -6.01
C LEU A 19 -3.57 -15.29 -5.24
N LEU A 20 -3.69 -14.05 -5.66
CA LEU A 20 -4.56 -13.07 -5.01
C LEU A 20 -6.03 -13.48 -5.07
N TYR A 21 -6.49 -14.02 -6.21
CA TYR A 21 -7.83 -14.54 -6.37
C TYR A 21 -8.09 -15.73 -5.44
N PHE A 22 -7.16 -16.67 -5.37
CA PHE A 22 -7.25 -17.84 -4.50
C PHE A 22 -7.31 -17.45 -3.02
N PHE A 23 -6.40 -16.58 -2.54
CA PHE A 23 -6.42 -16.11 -1.15
C PHE A 23 -7.70 -15.34 -0.82
N SER A 24 -8.20 -14.52 -1.74
CA SER A 24 -9.45 -13.80 -1.55
C SER A 24 -10.65 -14.74 -1.47
N LEU A 25 -10.68 -15.78 -2.31
CA LEU A 25 -11.71 -16.83 -2.23
C LEU A 25 -11.67 -17.59 -0.91
N LEU A 26 -10.49 -17.97 -0.44
CA LEU A 26 -10.34 -18.64 0.86
C LEU A 26 -10.86 -17.74 1.99
N GLN A 27 -10.52 -16.47 1.99
CA GLN A 27 -10.98 -15.53 2.99
C GLN A 27 -12.51 -15.34 2.94
N PHE A 28 -13.11 -15.27 1.75
CA PHE A 28 -14.56 -15.21 1.60
C PHE A 28 -15.25 -16.48 2.08
N ILE A 29 -14.72 -17.66 1.75
CA ILE A 29 -15.26 -18.95 2.21
C ILE A 29 -15.24 -19.01 3.74
N GLU A 30 -14.16 -18.55 4.37
CA GLU A 30 -14.05 -18.54 5.82
C GLU A 30 -15.06 -17.60 6.47
N GLN A 31 -15.27 -16.40 5.93
CA GLN A 31 -16.25 -15.43 6.40
C GLN A 31 -17.68 -15.97 6.29
N VAL A 32 -18.01 -16.68 5.21
CA VAL A 32 -19.30 -17.35 5.04
C VAL A 32 -19.46 -18.49 6.06
N ARG A 33 -18.42 -19.28 6.29
CA ARG A 33 -18.43 -20.39 7.26
C ARG A 33 -18.63 -19.87 8.68
N LEU A 34 -18.05 -18.74 9.02
CA LEU A 34 -18.22 -18.09 10.32
C LEU A 34 -19.56 -17.38 10.49
N GLY A 35 -20.42 -17.38 9.46
CA GLY A 35 -21.73 -16.73 9.49
C GLY A 35 -21.64 -15.18 9.48
N SER A 36 -20.47 -14.61 9.26
CA SER A 36 -20.27 -13.16 9.25
C SER A 36 -20.85 -12.48 8.01
N ILE A 37 -20.94 -13.23 6.91
CA ILE A 37 -21.44 -12.72 5.63
C ILE A 37 -22.28 -13.81 4.94
N THR A 38 -23.38 -13.40 4.28
CA THR A 38 -24.20 -14.33 3.49
C THR A 38 -23.63 -14.50 2.07
N ARG A 39 -23.78 -15.70 1.52
CA ARG A 39 -23.28 -16.06 0.19
C ARG A 39 -23.80 -15.15 -0.92
N GLU A 40 -25.04 -14.68 -0.79
CA GLU A 40 -25.70 -13.82 -1.78
C GLU A 40 -25.01 -12.45 -1.91
N HIS A 41 -24.47 -11.93 -0.83
CA HIS A 41 -23.73 -10.66 -0.85
C HIS A 41 -22.32 -10.80 -1.44
N ILE A 42 -21.74 -11.98 -1.41
CA ILE A 42 -20.36 -12.21 -1.88
C ILE A 42 -20.28 -12.50 -3.38
N ALA A 43 -21.29 -13.18 -3.96
CA ALA A 43 -21.22 -13.61 -5.35
C ALA A 43 -20.98 -12.46 -6.35
N PRO A 44 -21.64 -11.29 -6.26
CA PRO A 44 -21.34 -10.15 -7.13
C PRO A 44 -19.95 -9.57 -6.91
N LEU A 45 -19.49 -9.54 -5.65
CA LEU A 45 -18.15 -9.06 -5.30
C LEU A 45 -17.05 -9.94 -5.89
N VAL A 46 -17.21 -11.26 -5.83
CA VAL A 46 -16.24 -12.21 -6.41
C VAL A 46 -16.15 -12.05 -7.93
N GLN A 47 -17.28 -11.87 -8.61
CA GLN A 47 -17.29 -11.64 -10.06
C GLN A 47 -16.59 -10.34 -10.45
N ARG A 48 -16.89 -9.25 -9.76
CA ARG A 48 -16.24 -7.96 -9.98
C ARG A 48 -14.76 -8.01 -9.68
N TYR A 49 -14.38 -8.62 -8.56
CA TYR A 49 -13.00 -8.77 -8.13
C TYR A 49 -12.17 -9.59 -9.13
N SER A 50 -12.74 -10.64 -9.71
CA SER A 50 -12.10 -11.43 -10.75
C SER A 50 -11.75 -10.61 -11.99
N ALA A 51 -12.63 -9.70 -12.42
CA ALA A 51 -12.38 -8.81 -13.55
C ALA A 51 -11.27 -7.79 -13.22
N GLU A 52 -11.32 -7.18 -12.05
CA GLU A 52 -10.31 -6.21 -11.59
C GLU A 52 -8.93 -6.85 -11.43
N LEU A 53 -8.85 -8.11 -10.95
CA LEU A 53 -7.59 -8.86 -10.86
C LEU A 53 -6.98 -9.17 -12.23
N LYS A 54 -7.82 -9.47 -13.24
CA LYS A 54 -7.33 -9.66 -14.61
C LYS A 54 -6.73 -8.37 -15.20
N GLU A 55 -7.31 -7.22 -14.90
CA GLU A 55 -6.73 -5.93 -15.30
C GLU A 55 -5.44 -5.63 -14.50
N ALA A 56 -5.44 -5.86 -13.20
CA ALA A 56 -4.25 -5.71 -12.37
C ALA A 56 -3.10 -6.62 -12.84
N SER A 57 -3.38 -7.83 -13.32
CA SER A 57 -2.36 -8.76 -13.81
C SER A 57 -1.60 -8.26 -15.04
N LYS A 58 -2.20 -7.36 -15.81
CA LYS A 58 -1.52 -6.74 -16.95
C LYS A 58 -0.49 -5.69 -16.52
N LEU A 59 -0.58 -5.25 -15.27
CA LEU A 59 0.20 -4.15 -14.72
C LEU A 59 1.32 -4.64 -13.79
N TYR A 60 1.19 -5.85 -13.24
CA TYR A 60 2.11 -6.40 -12.26
C TYR A 60 2.58 -7.79 -12.68
N GLU A 61 3.88 -7.97 -12.72
CA GLU A 61 4.51 -9.29 -12.87
C GLU A 61 5.17 -9.69 -11.55
N PRO A 62 5.04 -10.96 -11.13
CA PRO A 62 5.76 -11.45 -9.96
C PRO A 62 7.26 -11.39 -10.23
N GLY A 63 7.98 -10.57 -9.46
CA GLY A 63 9.43 -10.53 -9.51
C GLY A 63 10.03 -11.75 -8.83
N ALA A 64 11.04 -12.36 -9.45
CA ALA A 64 11.78 -13.48 -8.85
C ALA A 64 12.64 -13.05 -7.64
N ASN A 65 12.97 -11.76 -7.53
CA ASN A 65 13.82 -11.19 -6.48
C ASN A 65 12.95 -10.30 -5.59
N GLY A 66 12.80 -10.70 -4.33
CA GLY A 66 12.22 -9.84 -3.30
C GLY A 66 13.13 -8.63 -2.99
N PHE A 67 12.76 -7.84 -1.98
CA PHE A 67 13.60 -6.77 -1.42
C PHE A 67 14.87 -7.39 -0.77
N GLY A 68 15.82 -7.80 -1.58
CA GLY A 68 17.05 -8.45 -1.13
C GLY A 68 18.28 -7.54 -1.14
N ALA A 69 18.15 -6.30 -1.61
CA ALA A 69 19.23 -5.31 -1.64
C ALA A 69 19.12 -4.35 -0.46
N ASP A 70 20.25 -3.82 -0.01
CA ASP A 70 20.30 -2.80 1.06
C ASP A 70 19.55 -1.52 0.67
N VAL A 71 19.52 -1.22 -0.63
CA VAL A 71 18.78 -0.08 -1.20
C VAL A 71 17.94 -0.57 -2.37
N THR A 72 16.64 -0.28 -2.31
CA THR A 72 15.69 -0.56 -3.40
C THR A 72 15.02 0.73 -3.84
N VAL A 73 15.03 1.01 -5.13
CA VAL A 73 14.36 2.18 -5.72
C VAL A 73 13.15 1.72 -6.51
N VAL A 74 11.99 2.26 -6.18
CA VAL A 74 10.73 2.01 -6.88
C VAL A 74 10.39 3.25 -7.71
N SER A 75 10.49 3.13 -9.04
CA SER A 75 10.12 4.23 -9.95
C SER A 75 8.62 4.19 -10.25
N LEU A 76 7.99 5.35 -10.18
CA LEU A 76 6.55 5.53 -10.46
C LEU A 76 6.32 6.38 -11.73
N LEU A 77 7.33 6.49 -12.60
CA LEU A 77 7.28 7.36 -13.78
C LEU A 77 6.21 6.90 -14.77
N ASP A 78 6.17 5.60 -15.05
CA ASP A 78 5.34 5.01 -16.11
C ASP A 78 4.01 4.46 -15.61
N VAL A 79 3.63 4.75 -14.37
CA VAL A 79 2.36 4.29 -13.79
C VAL A 79 1.28 5.37 -13.82
N ASN A 80 0.02 4.96 -13.86
CA ASN A 80 -1.10 5.89 -13.82
C ASN A 80 -1.27 6.55 -12.43
N LEU A 81 -2.11 7.60 -12.35
CA LEU A 81 -2.29 8.39 -11.13
C LEU A 81 -2.80 7.58 -9.94
N GLU A 82 -3.64 6.57 -10.17
CA GLU A 82 -4.15 5.72 -9.10
C GLU A 82 -3.05 4.83 -8.55
N GLN A 83 -2.25 4.24 -9.42
CA GLN A 83 -1.12 3.39 -9.01
C GLN A 83 -0.02 4.18 -8.32
N LYS A 84 0.20 5.45 -8.69
CA LYS A 84 1.12 6.34 -7.97
C LYS A 84 0.78 6.48 -6.48
N LYS A 85 -0.47 6.21 -6.09
CA LYS A 85 -0.91 6.22 -4.69
C LYS A 85 -0.97 4.83 -4.07
N VAL A 86 -1.40 3.83 -4.85
CA VAL A 86 -1.55 2.44 -4.38
C VAL A 86 -0.20 1.77 -4.13
N VAL A 87 0.74 1.90 -5.06
CA VAL A 87 2.06 1.24 -4.94
C VAL A 87 2.82 1.68 -3.70
N PRO A 88 2.99 2.99 -3.42
CA PRO A 88 3.66 3.43 -2.19
C PRO A 88 2.94 2.98 -0.92
N LEU A 89 1.60 2.95 -0.93
CA LEU A 89 0.82 2.46 0.20
C LEU A 89 1.09 0.98 0.48
N VAL A 90 1.07 0.14 -0.58
CA VAL A 90 1.34 -1.30 -0.45
C VAL A 90 2.75 -1.53 0.05
N VAL A 91 3.74 -0.84 -0.53
CA VAL A 91 5.15 -0.93 -0.09
C VAL A 91 5.29 -0.52 1.37
N ALA A 92 4.75 0.64 1.75
CA ALA A 92 4.81 1.16 3.11
C ALA A 92 4.18 0.18 4.12
N LYS A 93 2.97 -0.30 3.82
CA LYS A 93 2.25 -1.24 4.68
C LYS A 93 2.97 -2.58 4.81
N THR A 94 3.48 -3.12 3.72
CA THR A 94 4.21 -4.39 3.71
C THR A 94 5.50 -4.30 4.53
N LEU A 95 6.27 -3.23 4.34
CA LEU A 95 7.48 -2.98 5.13
C LEU A 95 7.16 -2.80 6.62
N TYR A 96 6.11 -2.06 6.93
CA TYR A 96 5.69 -1.85 8.32
C TYR A 96 5.26 -3.14 8.99
N GLN A 97 4.44 -3.94 8.32
CA GLN A 97 4.00 -5.24 8.84
C GLN A 97 5.18 -6.21 9.02
N PHE A 98 6.10 -6.23 8.07
CA PHE A 98 7.32 -7.02 8.16
C PHE A 98 8.16 -6.64 9.37
N GLN A 99 8.41 -5.35 9.58
CA GLN A 99 9.15 -4.86 10.76
C GLN A 99 8.41 -5.15 12.07
N LYS A 100 7.10 -5.00 12.08
CA LYS A 100 6.25 -5.30 13.25
C LYS A 100 6.28 -6.80 13.60
N GLY A 101 6.34 -7.68 12.59
CA GLY A 101 6.39 -9.15 12.77
C GLY A 101 7.74 -9.70 13.22
N ARG A 102 8.85 -8.95 13.04
CA ARG A 102 10.21 -9.43 13.38
C ARG A 102 10.48 -9.62 14.88
N GLY A 103 9.65 -9.10 15.75
CA GLY A 103 9.80 -9.26 17.19
C GLY A 103 11.02 -8.51 17.77
N GLN A 104 11.10 -8.47 19.10
CA GLN A 104 12.17 -7.73 19.82
C GLN A 104 13.57 -8.37 19.73
N ASN A 105 13.65 -9.63 19.32
CA ASN A 105 14.90 -10.40 19.33
C ASN A 105 15.79 -10.17 18.10
N GLU A 106 15.24 -9.56 17.02
CA GLU A 106 16.00 -9.25 15.79
C GLU A 106 16.28 -7.74 15.64
N ARG A 107 16.67 -7.09 16.71
CA ARG A 107 16.86 -5.63 16.81
C ARG A 107 18.00 -5.04 15.95
N GLY A 108 18.51 -5.78 14.98
CA GLY A 108 19.70 -5.35 14.20
C GLY A 108 19.40 -4.64 12.88
N SER A 109 18.20 -4.70 12.31
CA SER A 109 17.94 -4.07 11.02
C SER A 109 16.74 -3.12 11.07
N SER A 110 16.96 -1.91 10.56
CA SER A 110 15.93 -0.89 10.38
C SER A 110 15.53 -0.79 8.91
N ALA A 111 14.27 -0.43 8.66
CA ALA A 111 13.78 -0.06 7.34
C ALA A 111 13.59 1.45 7.26
N HIS A 112 14.14 2.06 6.22
CA HIS A 112 14.00 3.48 5.93
C HIS A 112 13.22 3.64 4.63
N LEU A 113 12.00 4.14 4.72
CA LEU A 113 11.18 4.47 3.56
C LEU A 113 11.35 5.95 3.23
N VAL A 114 11.86 6.24 2.05
CA VAL A 114 11.97 7.60 1.53
C VAL A 114 10.90 7.79 0.47
N VAL A 115 10.05 8.80 0.64
CA VAL A 115 8.97 9.14 -0.28
C VAL A 115 9.28 10.49 -0.89
N ASP A 116 9.64 10.47 -2.17
CA ASP A 116 9.88 11.69 -2.94
C ASP A 116 8.58 12.20 -3.56
N GLU A 117 8.48 13.51 -3.77
CA GLU A 117 7.26 14.21 -4.21
C GLU A 117 6.01 13.78 -3.41
N ALA A 118 6.19 13.69 -2.12
CA ALA A 118 5.22 13.09 -1.18
C ALA A 118 3.85 13.78 -1.19
N HIS A 119 3.74 15.02 -1.62
CA HIS A 119 2.47 15.70 -1.80
C HIS A 119 1.53 14.96 -2.78
N ASN A 120 2.06 14.19 -3.74
CA ASN A 120 1.25 13.37 -4.64
C ASN A 120 0.64 12.13 -3.94
N ILE A 121 1.29 11.68 -2.87
CA ILE A 121 0.92 10.47 -2.15
C ILE A 121 0.20 10.79 -0.84
N LEU A 122 0.63 11.81 -0.13
CA LEU A 122 0.16 12.17 1.21
C LEU A 122 -0.78 13.40 1.22
N SER A 123 -1.28 13.80 0.05
CA SER A 123 -2.19 14.92 -0.08
C SER A 123 -3.51 14.66 0.63
N TYR A 124 -3.95 15.68 1.38
CA TYR A 124 -5.25 15.72 2.04
C TYR A 124 -6.38 16.10 1.07
N SER A 125 -6.11 16.94 0.07
CA SER A 125 -7.10 17.57 -0.80
C SER A 125 -7.24 16.88 -2.17
N SER A 126 -7.44 15.56 -2.20
CA SER A 126 -7.65 14.85 -3.46
C SER A 126 -9.14 14.80 -3.84
N GLN A 127 -9.57 15.64 -4.80
CA GLN A 127 -10.96 15.68 -5.29
C GLN A 127 -11.37 14.44 -6.12
N ARG A 128 -10.42 13.58 -6.51
CA ARG A 128 -10.66 12.42 -7.37
C ARG A 128 -10.69 11.09 -6.62
N GLU A 129 -10.46 11.11 -5.32
CA GLU A 129 -10.50 9.92 -4.46
C GLU A 129 -11.79 9.87 -3.67
N SER A 130 -12.30 8.65 -3.41
CA SER A 130 -13.33 8.48 -2.38
C SER A 130 -12.74 8.81 -1.01
N GLU A 131 -13.54 9.40 -0.13
CA GLU A 131 -13.11 9.76 1.22
C GLU A 131 -12.53 8.55 1.98
N ASN A 132 -13.22 7.42 1.93
CA ASN A 132 -12.78 6.20 2.60
C ASN A 132 -11.39 5.72 2.14
N TRP A 133 -11.08 5.84 0.85
CA TRP A 133 -9.79 5.45 0.31
C TRP A 133 -8.68 6.42 0.73
N ARG A 134 -8.97 7.71 0.65
CA ARG A 134 -8.06 8.75 1.11
C ARG A 134 -7.72 8.57 2.58
N ASP A 135 -8.73 8.40 3.42
CA ASP A 135 -8.59 8.25 4.86
C ASP A 135 -7.77 6.99 5.19
N TYR A 136 -8.08 5.84 4.57
CA TYR A 136 -7.30 4.63 4.74
C TYR A 136 -5.81 4.79 4.36
N ARG A 137 -5.54 5.49 3.26
CA ARG A 137 -4.17 5.77 2.83
C ARG A 137 -3.43 6.64 3.84
N LEU A 138 -4.04 7.74 4.25
CA LEU A 138 -3.45 8.66 5.22
C LEU A 138 -3.26 8.00 6.60
N GLU A 139 -4.24 7.26 7.10
CA GLU A 139 -4.16 6.52 8.36
C GLU A 139 -2.97 5.55 8.38
N THR A 140 -2.72 4.85 7.27
CA THR A 140 -1.58 3.93 7.18
C THR A 140 -0.25 4.67 7.37
N PHE A 141 -0.05 5.81 6.71
CA PHE A 141 1.17 6.59 6.86
C PHE A 141 1.26 7.28 8.23
N GLU A 142 0.13 7.71 8.78
CA GLU A 142 0.06 8.25 10.14
C GLU A 142 0.47 7.21 11.18
N GLU A 143 -0.01 5.96 11.06
CA GLU A 143 0.40 4.87 11.95
C GLU A 143 1.92 4.64 11.87
N ILE A 144 2.48 4.63 10.66
CA ILE A 144 3.92 4.46 10.45
C ILE A 144 4.71 5.59 11.11
N VAL A 145 4.28 6.85 10.96
CA VAL A 145 4.96 7.99 11.59
C VAL A 145 4.89 7.93 13.11
N LYS A 146 3.72 7.59 13.65
CA LYS A 146 3.47 7.52 15.10
C LYS A 146 4.20 6.35 15.77
N GLU A 147 4.20 5.20 15.14
CA GLU A 147 4.59 3.95 15.77
C GLU A 147 5.79 3.23 15.14
N GLY A 148 6.13 3.57 13.89
CA GLY A 148 7.16 2.87 13.12
C GLY A 148 8.50 2.76 13.86
N ARG A 149 8.90 3.82 14.57
CA ARG A 149 10.13 3.84 15.38
C ARG A 149 10.21 2.68 16.40
N LYS A 150 9.09 2.25 16.95
CA LYS A 150 9.04 1.13 17.91
C LYS A 150 9.49 -0.18 17.27
N PHE A 151 9.29 -0.30 15.96
CA PHE A 151 9.59 -1.48 15.16
C PHE A 151 10.81 -1.30 14.24
N GLY A 152 11.56 -0.20 14.39
CA GLY A 152 12.71 0.10 13.54
C GLY A 152 12.33 0.54 12.12
N MET A 153 11.13 1.08 11.90
CA MET A 153 10.73 1.68 10.63
C MET A 153 10.75 3.20 10.72
N TYR A 154 11.39 3.83 9.76
CA TYR A 154 11.54 5.28 9.67
C TYR A 154 10.99 5.77 8.33
N LEU A 155 10.29 6.90 8.36
CA LEU A 155 9.75 7.57 7.18
C LEU A 155 10.46 8.90 6.96
N THR A 156 10.96 9.11 5.75
CA THR A 156 11.45 10.40 5.26
C THR A 156 10.56 10.85 4.12
N VAL A 157 10.10 12.09 4.21
CA VAL A 157 9.18 12.70 3.23
C VAL A 157 9.89 13.88 2.58
N CYS A 158 9.99 13.87 1.26
CA CYS A 158 10.50 14.98 0.47
C CYS A 158 9.36 15.60 -0.33
N SER A 159 9.22 16.91 -0.29
CA SER A 159 8.17 17.61 -1.03
C SER A 159 8.53 19.04 -1.30
N GLN A 160 8.14 19.54 -2.49
CA GLN A 160 8.20 20.95 -2.84
C GLN A 160 6.91 21.71 -2.43
N ARG A 161 5.87 20.97 -1.99
CA ARG A 161 4.56 21.50 -1.59
C ARG A 161 4.14 20.94 -0.24
N PRO A 162 4.78 21.36 0.84
CA PRO A 162 4.46 20.85 2.17
C PRO A 162 3.02 21.19 2.61
N ALA A 163 2.44 22.31 2.17
CA ALA A 163 1.07 22.67 2.47
C ALA A 163 0.02 21.69 1.93
N ASP A 164 0.33 20.93 0.88
CA ASP A 164 -0.57 19.91 0.32
C ASP A 164 -0.57 18.61 1.14
N ILE A 165 0.43 18.38 1.98
CA ILE A 165 0.56 17.15 2.79
C ILE A 165 -0.39 17.22 3.99
N SER A 166 -0.93 16.06 4.40
CA SER A 166 -1.78 15.96 5.59
C SER A 166 -1.15 16.65 6.81
N PRO A 167 -1.85 17.63 7.42
CA PRO A 167 -1.36 18.31 8.63
C PRO A 167 -1.07 17.35 9.77
N THR A 168 -1.85 16.26 9.87
CA THR A 168 -1.64 15.22 10.87
C THR A 168 -0.29 14.54 10.70
N ILE A 169 0.10 14.21 9.46
CA ILE A 169 1.40 13.62 9.17
C ILE A 169 2.51 14.62 9.49
N LEU A 170 2.41 15.85 9.01
CA LEU A 170 3.40 16.87 9.27
C LEU A 170 3.62 17.09 10.76
N SER A 171 2.54 17.24 11.54
CA SER A 171 2.63 17.47 12.99
C SER A 171 3.32 16.34 13.77
N GLN A 172 3.43 15.15 13.21
CA GLN A 172 4.09 13.98 13.79
C GLN A 172 5.58 13.85 13.40
N MET A 173 6.04 14.65 12.44
CA MET A 173 7.45 14.63 12.02
C MET A 173 8.34 15.25 13.11
N HIS A 174 9.49 14.60 13.36
CA HIS A 174 10.40 15.04 14.43
C HIS A 174 11.51 15.97 13.93
N ASN A 175 11.88 15.84 12.65
CA ASN A 175 12.97 16.58 12.04
C ASN A 175 12.50 17.24 10.75
N TYR A 176 12.86 18.49 10.54
CA TYR A 176 12.57 19.26 9.34
C TYR A 176 13.87 19.78 8.73
N PHE A 177 14.03 19.55 7.43
CA PHE A 177 15.08 20.14 6.62
C PHE A 177 14.42 21.06 5.60
N ILE A 178 14.53 22.38 5.81
CA ILE A 178 13.83 23.36 4.98
C ILE A 178 14.86 24.01 4.07
N HIS A 179 14.63 23.89 2.76
CA HIS A 179 15.32 24.63 1.72
C HIS A 179 14.43 25.81 1.26
N ARG A 180 14.93 26.61 0.34
CA ARG A 180 14.17 27.73 -0.23
C ARG A 180 12.87 27.24 -0.84
N LEU A 181 11.74 27.67 -0.28
CA LEU A 181 10.40 27.51 -0.84
C LEU A 181 10.08 28.70 -1.74
N VAL A 182 9.30 28.48 -2.79
CA VAL A 182 8.98 29.48 -3.82
C VAL A 182 7.54 29.93 -3.73
N ASN A 183 6.66 29.13 -3.14
CA ASN A 183 5.24 29.40 -3.05
C ASN A 183 4.90 30.05 -1.70
N ASP A 184 4.14 31.16 -1.72
CA ASP A 184 3.75 31.91 -0.52
C ASP A 184 2.86 31.10 0.45
N GLU A 185 2.10 30.10 -0.07
CA GLU A 185 1.28 29.20 0.74
C GLU A 185 2.12 28.22 1.57
N ASP A 186 3.29 27.85 1.05
CA ASP A 186 4.23 26.94 1.72
C ASP A 186 5.14 27.69 2.73
N LEU A 187 5.09 29.03 2.74
CA LEU A 187 5.87 29.87 3.66
C LEU A 187 5.10 30.26 4.93
N ARG A 188 3.83 29.92 5.03
CA ARG A 188 2.95 30.21 6.18
C ARG A 188 2.83 29.00 7.09
#